data_dd1a92848eca97f6f4e4ffccada46543
#
_entry.id   dd1a92848eca97f6f4e4ffccada46543
#
_cell.length_a   1.000
_cell.length_b   1.000
_cell.length_c   1.000
_cell.angle_alpha   90.00
_cell.angle_beta   90.00
_cell.angle_gamma   90.00
#
_symmetry.space_group_name_H-M   'P 1'
#
loop_
_entity.id
_entity.type
_entity.pdbx_description
1 polymer ?
#
loop_
_entity_poly.entity_id
_entity_poly.type
_entity_poly.pdbx_seq_one_letter_code
_entity_poly.pdbx_strand_id
1 'polypeptide(L)' 'LLNIAGVTASLVIYPMGSGDVFISARSIGELNVQLVMEALGGGGSRSSAAVQLHDVSVAQAVQMARAAIDDNLEN' A
#
# COMPACT_ATOMS: atom_id res chain seq x y z
N LEU A 1 -5.44 4.79 -8.69
CA LEU A 1 -3.97 4.77 -8.70
C LEU A 1 -3.43 5.92 -7.87
N LEU A 2 -2.63 5.62 -6.88
CA LEU A 2 -2.01 6.63 -6.02
C LEU A 2 -0.54 6.77 -6.36
N ASN A 3 -0.13 7.95 -6.81
CA ASN A 3 1.25 8.26 -7.11
C ASN A 3 1.85 9.10 -5.98
N ILE A 4 3.09 8.81 -5.64
CA ILE A 4 3.79 9.47 -4.55
C ILE A 4 4.90 10.34 -5.13
N ALA A 5 4.82 11.64 -4.87
CA ALA A 5 5.80 12.61 -5.39
C ALA A 5 7.19 12.32 -4.82
N GLY A 6 8.21 12.36 -5.66
CA GLY A 6 9.61 12.14 -5.27
C GLY A 6 10.00 10.68 -5.11
N VAL A 7 9.06 9.76 -5.32
CA VAL A 7 9.31 8.32 -5.21
C VAL A 7 8.68 7.64 -6.41
N THR A 8 9.38 6.72 -7.04
CA THR A 8 8.84 5.97 -8.17
C THR A 8 8.07 4.77 -7.65
N ALA A 9 6.86 5.02 -7.19
CA ALA A 9 5.99 3.99 -6.63
C ALA A 9 4.54 4.24 -7.02
N SER A 10 3.76 3.17 -7.11
CA SER A 10 2.34 3.29 -7.37
C SER A 10 1.57 2.26 -6.55
N LEU A 11 0.38 2.65 -6.11
CA LEU A 11 -0.54 1.76 -5.43
C LEU A 11 -1.85 1.72 -6.20
N VAL A 12 -2.38 0.51 -6.36
CA VAL A 12 -3.73 0.31 -6.88
C VAL A 12 -4.59 -0.20 -5.73
N ILE A 13 -5.65 0.51 -5.44
CA ILE A 13 -6.55 0.19 -4.33
C ILE A 13 -7.93 -0.04 -4.91
N TYR A 14 -8.51 -1.22 -4.68
CA TYR A 14 -9.83 -1.51 -5.21
C TYR A 14 -10.65 -2.35 -4.23
N PRO A 15 -11.98 -2.15 -4.24
CA PRO A 15 -12.85 -2.93 -3.36
C PRO A 15 -13.06 -4.33 -3.91
N MET A 16 -13.23 -5.28 -3.00
CA MET A 16 -13.66 -6.62 -3.32
C MET A 16 -15.11 -6.77 -2.85
N GLY A 17 -15.83 -7.72 -3.44
CA GLY A 17 -17.27 -7.82 -3.26
C GLY A 17 -17.78 -8.18 -1.87
N SER A 18 -16.90 -8.49 -0.93
CA SER A 18 -17.27 -8.95 0.41
C SER A 18 -16.99 -7.92 1.51
N GLY A 19 -16.80 -6.65 1.15
CA GLY A 19 -16.45 -5.63 2.13
C GLY A 19 -14.96 -5.52 2.39
N ASP A 20 -14.15 -6.23 1.63
CA ASP A 20 -12.72 -6.19 1.72
C ASP A 20 -12.14 -5.21 0.69
N VAL A 21 -10.90 -4.76 0.92
CA VAL A 21 -10.18 -3.89 0.00
C VAL A 21 -8.82 -4.53 -0.28
N PHE A 22 -8.46 -4.59 -1.56
CA PHE A 22 -7.17 -5.10 -1.98
C PHE A 22 -6.26 -3.94 -2.38
N ILE A 23 -5.03 -3.96 -1.91
CA ILE A 23 -4.01 -2.98 -2.27
C ILE A 23 -2.86 -3.71 -2.93
N SER A 24 -2.52 -3.28 -4.16
CA SER A 24 -1.35 -3.78 -4.87
C SER A 24 -0.37 -2.61 -5.01
N ALA A 25 0.87 -2.84 -4.64
CA ALA A 25 1.89 -1.79 -4.63
C ALA A 25 3.11 -2.20 -5.43
N ARG A 26 3.66 -1.26 -6.17
CA ARG A 26 4.92 -1.45 -6.92
C ARG A 26 5.82 -0.26 -6.69
N SER A 27 7.10 -0.52 -6.66
CA SER A 27 8.11 0.52 -6.51
C SER A 27 9.32 0.22 -7.39
N ILE A 28 9.82 1.28 -8.03
CA ILE A 28 11.12 1.27 -8.70
C ILE A 28 11.91 2.34 -7.99
N GLY A 29 12.87 1.98 -7.15
CA GLY A 29 13.66 2.96 -6.43
C GLY A 29 13.76 2.66 -4.95
N GLU A 30 13.75 3.72 -4.14
CA GLU A 30 14.12 3.60 -2.73
C GLU A 30 12.99 3.14 -1.81
N LEU A 31 11.74 3.34 -2.18
CA LEU A 31 10.64 2.93 -1.32
C LEU A 31 10.52 1.41 -1.33
N ASN A 32 10.58 0.83 -0.14
CA ASN A 32 10.41 -0.61 0.04
C ASN A 32 8.94 -0.91 0.31
N VAL A 33 8.20 -1.31 -0.74
CA VAL A 33 6.76 -1.58 -0.60
C VAL A 33 6.48 -2.82 0.23
N GLN A 34 7.45 -3.73 0.37
CA GLN A 34 7.31 -4.88 1.26
C GLN A 34 7.07 -4.42 2.69
N LEU A 35 7.85 -3.47 3.18
CA LEU A 35 7.68 -2.94 4.54
C LEU A 35 6.36 -2.22 4.70
N VAL A 36 5.94 -1.46 3.68
CA VAL A 36 4.66 -0.76 3.70
C VAL A 36 3.51 -1.77 3.81
N MET A 37 3.52 -2.80 2.97
CA MET A 37 2.44 -3.78 2.97
C MET A 37 2.48 -4.64 4.23
N GLU A 38 3.65 -4.97 4.75
CA GLU A 38 3.77 -5.72 6.02
C GLU A 38 3.20 -4.93 7.19
N ALA A 39 3.38 -3.61 7.19
CA ALA A 39 2.79 -2.76 8.21
C ALA A 39 1.25 -2.83 8.20
N LEU A 40 0.66 -3.18 7.06
CA LEU A 40 -0.79 -3.34 6.91
C LEU A 40 -1.25 -4.79 7.03
N GLY A 41 -0.32 -5.71 7.24
CA GLY A 41 -0.63 -7.13 7.38
C GLY A 41 -0.45 -7.96 6.12
N GLY A 42 0.10 -7.38 5.07
CA GLY A 42 0.35 -8.08 3.82
C GLY A 42 1.80 -8.52 3.65
N GLY A 43 2.25 -8.63 2.42
CA GLY A 43 3.60 -9.03 2.11
C GLY A 43 3.91 -8.98 0.63
N GLY A 44 5.09 -9.45 0.27
CA GLY A 44 5.55 -9.47 -1.10
C GLY A 44 7.05 -9.31 -1.17
N SER A 45 7.54 -8.61 -2.18
CA SER A 45 8.95 -8.30 -2.33
C SER A 45 9.17 -6.79 -2.19
N ARG A 46 10.43 -6.38 -2.21
CA ARG A 46 10.80 -4.98 -2.08
C ARG A 46 10.18 -4.10 -3.17
N SER A 47 10.02 -4.63 -4.38
CA SER A 47 9.53 -3.86 -5.51
C SER A 47 8.07 -4.16 -5.88
N SER A 48 7.47 -5.19 -5.29
CA SER A 48 6.09 -5.56 -5.61
C SER A 48 5.48 -6.29 -4.42
N ALA A 49 4.44 -5.72 -3.85
CA ALA A 49 3.81 -6.28 -2.66
C ALA A 49 2.31 -6.00 -2.69
N ALA A 50 1.57 -6.71 -1.86
CA ALA A 50 0.12 -6.57 -1.82
C ALA A 50 -0.42 -6.88 -0.43
N VAL A 51 -1.61 -6.38 -0.15
CA VAL A 51 -2.32 -6.69 1.10
C VAL A 51 -3.81 -6.69 0.83
N GLN A 52 -4.52 -7.57 1.54
CA GLN A 52 -5.98 -7.58 1.56
C GLN A 52 -6.43 -7.11 2.94
N LEU A 53 -7.21 -6.03 2.97
CA LEU A 53 -7.74 -5.47 4.21
C LEU A 53 -9.20 -5.89 4.36
N HIS A 54 -9.59 -6.23 5.58
CA HIS A 54 -10.93 -6.72 5.90
C HIS A 54 -11.72 -5.66 6.65
N ASP A 55 -13.00 -5.55 6.33
CA ASP A 55 -13.93 -4.65 7.03
C ASP A 55 -13.50 -3.18 7.00
N VAL A 56 -12.95 -2.73 5.88
CA VAL A 56 -12.57 -1.33 5.70
C VAL A 56 -13.18 -0.80 4.41
N SER A 57 -13.39 0.51 4.37
CA SER A 57 -13.78 1.20 3.14
C SER A 57 -12.53 1.53 2.31
N VAL A 58 -12.74 1.85 1.03
CA VAL A 58 -11.64 2.31 0.17
C VAL A 58 -10.99 3.57 0.78
N ALA A 59 -11.78 4.49 1.32
CA ALA A 59 -11.25 5.70 1.94
C ALA A 59 -10.36 5.38 3.14
N GLN A 60 -10.76 4.43 3.98
CA GLN A 60 -9.94 3.99 5.10
C GLN A 60 -8.65 3.32 4.62
N ALA A 61 -8.74 2.49 3.58
CA ALA A 61 -7.58 1.83 3.02
C ALA A 61 -6.57 2.85 2.48
N VAL A 62 -7.03 3.90 1.81
CA VAL A 62 -6.16 4.97 1.31
C VAL A 62 -5.43 5.66 2.47
N GLN A 63 -6.13 5.96 3.56
CA GLN A 63 -5.52 6.60 4.72
C GLN A 63 -4.49 5.70 5.38
N MET A 64 -4.79 4.41 5.51
CA MET A 64 -3.87 3.43 6.09
C MET A 64 -2.61 3.31 5.24
N ALA A 65 -2.78 3.24 3.93
CA ALA A 65 -1.65 3.16 3.00
C ALA A 65 -0.77 4.40 3.08
N ARG A 66 -1.36 5.60 3.13
CA ARG A 66 -0.60 6.84 3.26
C ARG A 66 0.20 6.89 4.56
N ALA A 67 -0.40 6.49 5.66
CA ALA A 67 0.29 6.49 6.95
C ALA A 67 1.48 5.52 6.94
N ALA A 68 1.31 4.34 6.36
CA ALA A 68 2.38 3.35 6.27
C ALA A 68 3.51 3.84 5.38
N ILE A 69 3.19 4.52 4.27
CA ILE A 69 4.20 5.09 3.38
C ILE A 69 4.97 6.21 4.08
N ASP A 70 4.27 7.11 4.75
CA ASP A 70 4.90 8.23 5.46
C ASP A 70 5.86 7.73 6.53
N ASP A 71 5.48 6.69 7.28
CA ASP A 71 6.36 6.10 8.28
C ASP A 71 7.65 5.55 7.67
N ASN A 72 7.56 4.98 6.47
CA ASN A 72 8.73 4.42 5.80
C ASN A 72 9.59 5.49 5.14
N LEU A 73 9.00 6.61 4.72
CA LEU A 73 9.75 7.69 4.07
C LEU A 73 10.50 8.55 5.07
N GLU A 74 10.03 8.63 6.32
CA GLU A 74 10.66 9.46 7.34
C GLU A 74 11.86 8.79 8.01
N ASN A 75 12.07 7.54 7.75
CA ASN A 75 13.20 6.80 8.27
C ASN A 75 14.33 6.75 7.23
#